data_4221bddc7040c29c61ccaf1188e1437e
#
_entry.id   4221bddc7040c29c61ccaf1188e1437e
#
_cell.length_a   1.000
_cell.length_b   1.000
_cell.length_c   1.000
_cell.angle_alpha   90.00
_cell.angle_beta   90.00
_cell.angle_gamma   90.00
#
_symmetry.space_group_name_H-M   'P 1'
#
loop_
_entity.id
_entity.type
_entity.pdbx_description
1 polymer ?
#
loop_
_entity_poly.entity_id
_entity_poly.type
_entity_poly.pdbx_seq_one_letter_code
_entity_poly.pdbx_strand_id
1 'polypeptide(L)'
;MTLLAHITAERRGGLEVAHITGEIDASNMKWVESRLRALLTNQSDGLVVDLSATTYLDSAGIALWFALAEDLRQHQQQLRLVVVEQSSIARMMTLTGLNEAVPTHPTLDQALNDEDRP
;
A
#
# COMPACT_ATOMS: atom_id res chain seq x y z
N MET A 1 6.33 -17.93 17.39
CA MET A 1 5.32 -17.54 16.42
C MET A 1 5.99 -16.97 15.19
N THR A 2 5.57 -17.42 14.04
CA THR A 2 6.10 -16.94 12.78
C THR A 2 5.24 -15.80 12.26
N LEU A 3 5.86 -14.66 11.97
CA LEU A 3 5.14 -13.56 11.35
C LEU A 3 5.02 -13.83 9.86
N LEU A 4 3.81 -13.63 9.31
CA LEU A 4 3.58 -13.78 7.88
C LEU A 4 4.19 -12.63 7.10
N ALA A 5 4.27 -11.44 7.69
CA ALA A 5 4.77 -10.27 7.01
C ALA A 5 5.68 -9.47 7.92
N HIS A 6 6.62 -8.76 7.31
CA HIS A 6 7.48 -7.78 7.97
C HIS A 6 7.26 -6.43 7.31
N ILE A 7 7.25 -5.38 8.13
CA ILE A 7 7.06 -4.01 7.65
C ILE A 7 8.23 -3.18 8.12
N THR A 8 8.91 -2.53 7.17
CA THR A 8 9.89 -1.49 7.49
C THR A 8 9.36 -0.18 6.92
N ALA A 9 9.79 0.92 7.52
CA ALA A 9 9.26 2.22 7.15
C ALA A 9 10.37 3.24 7.03
N GLU A 10 10.15 4.21 6.13
CA GLU A 10 11.04 5.37 5.99
C GLU A 10 10.17 6.55 5.57
N ARG A 11 10.74 7.74 5.65
CA ARG A 11 10.06 8.95 5.22
C ARG A 11 10.82 9.56 4.05
N ARG A 12 10.10 9.92 3.00
CA ARG A 12 10.66 10.51 1.81
C ARG A 12 9.89 11.77 1.48
N GLY A 13 10.46 12.92 1.82
CA GLY A 13 9.74 14.17 1.70
C GLY A 13 8.54 14.16 2.64
N GLY A 14 7.36 14.49 2.13
CA GLY A 14 6.14 14.44 2.91
C GLY A 14 5.45 13.09 2.91
N LEU A 15 6.03 12.08 2.23
CA LEU A 15 5.40 10.77 2.10
C LEU A 15 5.98 9.79 3.10
N GLU A 16 5.10 9.03 3.75
CA GLU A 16 5.53 7.87 4.53
C GLU A 16 5.63 6.70 3.57
N VAL A 17 6.67 5.90 3.71
CA VAL A 17 6.89 4.74 2.83
C VAL A 17 6.97 3.50 3.70
N ALA A 18 6.14 2.51 3.39
CA ALA A 18 6.15 1.23 4.08
C ALA A 18 6.53 0.14 3.10
N HIS A 19 7.52 -0.65 3.45
CA HIS A 19 7.93 -1.81 2.65
C HIS A 19 7.41 -3.06 3.34
N ILE A 20 6.60 -3.85 2.63
CA ILE A 20 6.01 -5.06 3.19
C ILE A 20 6.60 -6.27 2.51
N THR A 21 7.21 -7.15 3.30
CA THR A 21 7.76 -8.42 2.84
C THR A 21 6.90 -9.55 3.38
N GLY A 22 6.55 -10.51 2.51
CA GLY A 22 5.85 -11.71 2.94
C GLY A 22 4.40 -11.73 2.48
N GLU A 23 3.50 -12.20 3.35
CA GLU A 23 2.13 -12.51 2.98
C GLU A 23 1.15 -11.68 3.77
N ILE A 24 0.09 -11.23 3.11
CA ILE A 24 -1.00 -10.49 3.75
C ILE A 24 -2.28 -11.28 3.48
N ASP A 25 -2.92 -11.75 4.55
CA ASP A 25 -4.17 -12.48 4.44
C ASP A 25 -5.09 -12.10 5.60
N ALA A 26 -6.22 -12.79 5.70
CA ALA A 26 -7.21 -12.46 6.72
C ALA A 26 -6.65 -12.56 8.14
N SER A 27 -5.63 -13.42 8.34
CA SER A 27 -5.11 -13.65 9.71
C SER A 27 -4.24 -12.51 10.20
N ASN A 28 -3.62 -11.72 9.31
CA ASN A 28 -2.72 -10.64 9.74
C ASN A 28 -3.12 -9.27 9.19
N MET A 29 -4.20 -9.18 8.45
CA MET A 29 -4.59 -7.94 7.77
C MET A 29 -4.80 -6.80 8.78
N LYS A 30 -5.40 -7.08 9.92
CA LYS A 30 -5.64 -6.02 10.90
C LYS A 30 -4.34 -5.53 11.54
N TRP A 31 -3.39 -6.42 11.73
CA TRP A 31 -2.07 -6.03 12.22
C TRP A 31 -1.35 -5.15 11.19
N VAL A 32 -1.41 -5.52 9.92
CA VAL A 32 -0.81 -4.72 8.86
C VAL A 32 -1.46 -3.34 8.84
N GLU A 33 -2.78 -3.28 8.85
CA GLU A 33 -3.50 -2.02 8.83
C GLU A 33 -3.09 -1.12 10.00
N SER A 34 -3.02 -1.68 11.19
CA SER A 34 -2.65 -0.92 12.38
C SER A 34 -1.25 -0.32 12.25
N ARG A 35 -0.30 -1.11 11.73
CA ARG A 35 1.07 -0.63 11.55
C ARG A 35 1.14 0.48 10.52
N LEU A 36 0.38 0.35 9.43
CA LEU A 36 0.39 1.38 8.38
C LEU A 36 -0.23 2.68 8.88
N ARG A 37 -1.35 2.60 9.59
CA ARG A 37 -1.99 3.79 10.12
C ARG A 37 -1.11 4.51 11.13
N ALA A 38 -0.31 3.76 11.88
CA ALA A 38 0.59 4.35 12.88
C ALA A 38 1.70 5.19 12.24
N LEU A 39 1.99 5.00 10.95
CA LEU A 39 2.99 5.80 10.27
C LEU A 39 2.49 7.20 9.90
N LEU A 40 1.18 7.37 9.79
CA LEU A 40 0.60 8.61 9.29
C LEU A 40 0.43 9.63 10.39
N THR A 41 0.68 10.89 10.05
CA THR A 41 0.40 12.03 10.92
C THR A 41 -0.41 13.05 10.13
N ASN A 42 -0.89 14.09 10.81
CA ASN A 42 -1.63 15.16 10.13
C ASN A 42 -0.77 15.91 9.12
N GLN A 43 0.55 15.76 9.22
CA GLN A 43 1.48 16.45 8.32
C GLN A 43 1.96 15.58 7.18
N SER A 44 1.56 14.32 7.13
CA SER A 44 1.91 13.44 6.03
C SER A 44 1.09 13.81 4.80
N ASP A 45 1.74 13.83 3.63
CA ASP A 45 1.04 14.02 2.36
C ASP A 45 0.35 12.75 1.90
N GLY A 46 0.83 11.61 2.35
CA GLY A 46 0.25 10.34 2.00
C GLY A 46 1.15 9.19 2.39
N LEU A 47 0.75 8.01 1.92
CA LEU A 47 1.43 6.77 2.23
C LEU A 47 1.72 6.02 0.93
N VAL A 48 2.96 5.62 0.76
CA VAL A 48 3.36 4.72 -0.32
C VAL A 48 3.60 3.36 0.30
N VAL A 49 2.89 2.34 -0.18
CA VAL A 49 3.09 0.98 0.28
C VAL A 49 3.79 0.20 -0.81
N ASP A 50 5.00 -0.22 -0.52
CA ASP A 50 5.82 -0.98 -1.46
C ASP A 50 5.54 -2.46 -1.27
N LEU A 51 4.83 -3.04 -2.22
CA LEU A 51 4.45 -4.45 -2.21
C LEU A 51 5.36 -5.29 -3.10
N SER A 52 6.51 -4.76 -3.51
CA SER A 52 7.38 -5.49 -4.45
C SER A 52 7.95 -6.77 -3.85
N ALA A 53 8.07 -6.86 -2.53
CA ALA A 53 8.53 -8.06 -1.85
C ALA A 53 7.37 -8.82 -1.16
N THR A 54 6.14 -8.43 -1.44
CA THR A 54 4.96 -9.12 -0.96
C THR A 54 4.67 -10.28 -1.89
N THR A 55 4.54 -11.48 -1.34
CA THR A 55 4.42 -12.70 -2.14
C THR A 55 3.00 -13.23 -2.22
N TYR A 56 2.12 -12.77 -1.36
CA TYR A 56 0.75 -13.24 -1.33
C TYR A 56 -0.18 -12.16 -0.80
N LEU A 57 -1.35 -12.06 -1.42
CA LEU A 57 -2.36 -11.08 -1.03
C LEU A 57 -3.72 -11.68 -1.39
N ASP A 58 -4.59 -11.82 -0.40
CA ASP A 58 -5.93 -12.34 -0.64
C ASP A 58 -6.97 -11.22 -0.65
N SER A 59 -8.24 -11.60 -0.68
CA SER A 59 -9.32 -10.62 -0.75
C SER A 59 -9.38 -9.71 0.48
N ALA A 60 -8.91 -10.18 1.63
CA ALA A 60 -8.87 -9.32 2.82
C ALA A 60 -7.85 -8.21 2.65
N GLY A 61 -6.70 -8.51 2.02
CA GLY A 61 -5.71 -7.50 1.72
C GLY A 61 -6.20 -6.50 0.70
N ILE A 62 -6.89 -6.98 -0.34
CA ILE A 62 -7.48 -6.08 -1.33
C ILE A 62 -8.47 -5.13 -0.65
N ALA A 63 -9.33 -5.66 0.22
CA ALA A 63 -10.30 -4.82 0.93
C ALA A 63 -9.60 -3.79 1.81
N LEU A 64 -8.48 -4.16 2.41
CA LEU A 64 -7.69 -3.22 3.21
C LEU A 64 -7.27 -2.01 2.38
N TRP A 65 -6.76 -2.25 1.16
CA TRP A 65 -6.27 -1.13 0.33
C TRP A 65 -7.41 -0.21 -0.08
N PHE A 66 -8.59 -0.75 -0.42
CA PHE A 66 -9.75 0.09 -0.72
C PHE A 66 -10.14 0.94 0.48
N ALA A 67 -10.22 0.33 1.66
CA ALA A 67 -10.64 1.04 2.86
C ALA A 67 -9.62 2.12 3.25
N LEU A 68 -8.34 1.78 3.18
CA LEU A 68 -7.28 2.71 3.54
C LEU A 68 -7.22 3.89 2.58
N ALA A 69 -7.40 3.61 1.27
CA ALA A 69 -7.40 4.67 0.27
C ALA A 69 -8.53 5.67 0.52
N GLU A 70 -9.71 5.15 0.82
CA GLU A 70 -10.86 6.02 1.08
C GLU A 70 -10.65 6.86 2.34
N ASP A 71 -10.11 6.25 3.39
CA ASP A 71 -9.86 6.94 4.63
C ASP A 71 -8.82 8.06 4.46
N LEU A 72 -7.74 7.76 3.75
CA LEU A 72 -6.70 8.76 3.49
C LEU A 72 -7.26 9.92 2.65
N ARG A 73 -8.07 9.59 1.65
CA ARG A 73 -8.66 10.61 0.79
C ARG A 73 -9.47 11.60 1.61
N GLN A 74 -10.20 11.11 2.61
CA GLN A 74 -11.01 11.99 3.45
C GLN A 74 -10.17 12.93 4.30
N HIS A 75 -8.88 12.62 4.46
CA HIS A 75 -7.95 13.46 5.21
C HIS A 75 -6.99 14.20 4.28
N GLN A 76 -7.33 14.31 2.98
CA GLN A 76 -6.51 14.95 1.97
C GLN A 76 -5.12 14.32 1.87
N GLN A 77 -5.06 13.01 2.09
CA GLN A 77 -3.84 12.23 1.93
C GLN A 77 -4.08 11.21 0.83
N GLN A 78 -3.02 10.75 0.20
CA GLN A 78 -3.13 9.82 -0.92
C GLN A 78 -2.43 8.52 -0.59
N LEU A 79 -3.05 7.41 -0.98
CA LEU A 79 -2.41 6.10 -0.94
C LEU A 79 -1.86 5.81 -2.33
N ARG A 80 -0.61 5.36 -2.39
CA ARG A 80 0.02 4.86 -3.62
C ARG A 80 0.59 3.49 -3.35
N LEU A 81 0.50 2.59 -4.32
CA LEU A 81 1.02 1.23 -4.18
C LEU A 81 2.11 0.98 -5.21
N VAL A 82 3.16 0.28 -4.79
CA VAL A 82 4.22 -0.18 -5.70
C VAL A 82 4.01 -1.67 -5.91
N VAL A 83 3.77 -2.06 -7.16
CA VAL A 83 3.44 -3.44 -7.51
C VAL A 83 4.24 -3.82 -8.75
N VAL A 84 4.96 -4.94 -8.69
CA VAL A 84 5.75 -5.41 -9.82
C VAL A 84 4.82 -5.73 -10.98
N GLU A 85 5.15 -5.22 -12.17
CA GLU A 85 4.35 -5.45 -13.37
C GLU A 85 4.24 -6.93 -13.66
N GLN A 86 3.06 -7.35 -14.11
CA GLN A 86 2.78 -8.72 -14.54
C GLN A 86 2.89 -9.75 -13.41
N SER A 87 2.98 -9.29 -12.17
CA SER A 87 2.94 -10.19 -11.02
C SER A 87 1.50 -10.65 -10.77
N SER A 88 1.36 -11.70 -9.97
CA SER A 88 0.03 -12.17 -9.59
C SER A 88 -0.73 -11.11 -8.81
N ILE A 89 -0.02 -10.31 -8.02
CA ILE A 89 -0.65 -9.23 -7.26
C ILE A 89 -1.13 -8.14 -8.23
N ALA A 90 -0.33 -7.79 -9.23
CA ALA A 90 -0.75 -6.80 -10.23
C ALA A 90 -2.00 -7.28 -10.96
N ARG A 91 -2.06 -8.57 -11.31
CA ARG A 91 -3.24 -9.11 -11.98
C ARG A 91 -4.46 -9.06 -11.08
N MET A 92 -4.30 -9.37 -9.81
CA MET A 92 -5.41 -9.29 -8.85
C MET A 92 -5.92 -7.86 -8.73
N MET A 93 -5.03 -6.89 -8.73
CA MET A 93 -5.44 -5.49 -8.64
C MET A 93 -6.24 -5.06 -9.86
N THR A 94 -5.85 -5.53 -11.04
CA THR A 94 -6.62 -5.25 -12.24
C THR A 94 -7.99 -5.90 -12.19
N LEU A 95 -8.04 -7.17 -11.79
CA LEU A 95 -9.31 -7.92 -11.76
C LEU A 95 -10.30 -7.35 -10.74
N THR A 96 -9.81 -6.79 -9.65
CA THR A 96 -10.68 -6.24 -8.61
C THR A 96 -10.99 -4.76 -8.82
N GLY A 97 -10.34 -4.11 -9.79
CA GLY A 97 -10.51 -2.68 -10.01
C GLY A 97 -9.74 -1.80 -9.05
N LEU A 98 -8.89 -2.39 -8.21
CA LEU A 98 -8.14 -1.61 -7.23
C LEU A 98 -7.22 -0.61 -7.92
N ASN A 99 -6.62 -0.99 -9.05
CA ASN A 99 -5.71 -0.10 -9.78
C ASN A 99 -6.41 1.12 -10.36
N GLU A 100 -7.75 1.12 -10.42
CA GLU A 100 -8.50 2.30 -10.83
C GLU A 100 -8.82 3.21 -9.65
N ALA A 101 -8.86 2.65 -8.46
CA ALA A 101 -9.16 3.42 -7.25
C ALA A 101 -7.91 3.97 -6.57
N VAL A 102 -6.76 3.31 -6.77
CA VAL A 102 -5.51 3.65 -6.10
C VAL A 102 -4.41 3.72 -7.14
N PRO A 103 -3.63 4.81 -7.20
CA PRO A 103 -2.48 4.85 -8.11
C PRO A 103 -1.51 3.72 -7.81
N THR A 104 -1.14 2.97 -8.85
CA THR A 104 -0.16 1.89 -8.72
C THR A 104 1.00 2.17 -9.65
N HIS A 105 2.19 1.81 -9.21
CA HIS A 105 3.43 2.09 -9.93
C HIS A 105 4.32 0.86 -9.90
N PRO A 106 5.09 0.60 -10.96
CA PRO A 106 5.94 -0.59 -10.98
C PRO A 106 7.20 -0.45 -10.13
N THR A 107 7.60 0.76 -9.76
CA THR A 107 8.79 0.98 -8.95
C THR A 107 8.53 2.04 -7.89
N LEU A 108 9.33 1.99 -6.84
CA LEU A 108 9.23 3.01 -5.79
C LEU A 108 9.56 4.40 -6.33
N ASP A 109 10.57 4.51 -7.18
CA ASP A 109 10.92 5.80 -7.77
C ASP A 109 9.74 6.44 -8.49
N GLN A 110 9.01 5.65 -9.28
CA GLN A 110 7.87 6.19 -9.98
C GLN A 110 6.76 6.60 -9.02
N ALA A 111 6.56 5.84 -7.96
CA ALA A 111 5.54 6.18 -6.97
C ALA A 111 5.91 7.47 -6.24
N LEU A 112 7.18 7.67 -5.93
CA LEU A 112 7.63 8.87 -5.22
C LEU A 112 7.60 10.10 -6.10
N ASN A 113 7.85 9.93 -7.40
CA ASN A 113 7.94 11.05 -8.33
C ASN A 113 6.65 11.31 -9.08
N ASP A 114 5.57 10.65 -8.70
CA ASP A 114 4.28 10.84 -9.31
C ASP A 114 3.75 12.22 -8.93
N GLU A 115 3.76 13.13 -9.88
CA GLU A 115 3.26 14.47 -9.68
C GLU A 115 1.83 14.63 -10.17
N ASP A 116 1.26 13.55 -10.68
CA ASP A 116 -0.10 13.57 -11.17
C ASP A 116 -1.05 13.61 -9.99
N ARG A 117 -1.55 14.78 -9.71
CA ARG A 117 -2.52 14.97 -8.64
C ARG A 117 -3.85 15.30 -9.22
N PRO A 118 -4.88 14.70 -8.66
CA PRO A 118 -6.22 15.17 -9.02
C PRO A 118 -6.40 16.61 -8.60
#